data_418ff7e624e0b083f745e54f0116e352
#
_entry.id   418ff7e624e0b083f745e54f0116e352
#
_cell.length_a   1.000
_cell.length_b   1.000
_cell.length_c   1.000
_cell.angle_alpha   90.00
_cell.angle_beta   90.00
_cell.angle_gamma   90.00
#
_symmetry.space_group_name_H-M   'P 1'
#
loop_
_entity.id
_entity.type
_entity.pdbx_description
1 polymer ?
#
loop_
_entity_poly.entity_id
_entity_poly.type
_entity_poly.pdbx_seq_one_letter_code
_entity_poly.pdbx_strand_id
1 'polypeptide(L)'
;DMGTEVCGLLLGGKGVGEKMAKELGAYGADKVLVCESDLLETYTTDAYAKVLCDTVMAKKPEILLIAATNIGRDLGPRCAARLHTGLTADCTHLDVDVEKYAAFLQDASTLPQAQIDALNREDRNLKMTRPAFGGHLMATIICPRFRPQMATVRPGVLKKGEYNEAKANAVVVEPVAFELSEADIKTKVLEVVKEAKELVDLTGAEVVVSVGRGISKDVDTGIKLAEELAGLFGGVVGGSRAAIDSGWLSADHQVGQTGKTVHPKLYVALGISGAIQHKAGMQDSECIVAVNKSDSAPIFDVADYGICGDLFKVVPMMI
;
A
#
# COMPACT_ATOMS: atom_id res chain seq x y z
N ASP A 1 -6.26 -18.66 -8.11
CA ASP A 1 -6.13 -18.71 -9.57
C ASP A 1 -5.11 -19.76 -10.04
N MET A 2 -4.00 -19.93 -9.34
CA MET A 2 -2.99 -20.94 -9.68
C MET A 2 -3.31 -22.34 -9.17
N GLY A 3 -4.21 -22.49 -8.20
CA GLY A 3 -4.49 -23.76 -7.53
C GLY A 3 -3.30 -24.31 -6.75
N THR A 4 -2.43 -23.44 -6.25
CA THR A 4 -1.22 -23.77 -5.52
C THR A 4 -1.32 -23.32 -4.05
N GLU A 5 -0.44 -23.86 -3.20
CA GLU A 5 -0.36 -23.50 -1.79
C GLU A 5 0.05 -22.02 -1.62
N VAL A 6 -0.60 -21.31 -0.69
CA VAL A 6 -0.25 -19.96 -0.29
C VAL A 6 0.53 -20.01 1.01
N CYS A 7 1.82 -19.65 0.96
CA CYS A 7 2.69 -19.62 2.12
C CYS A 7 2.90 -18.20 2.63
N GLY A 8 2.57 -17.93 3.89
CA GLY A 8 3.05 -16.76 4.60
C GLY A 8 4.49 -16.98 5.07
N LEU A 9 5.35 -15.96 5.01
CA LEU A 9 6.69 -15.99 5.59
C LEU A 9 6.81 -14.92 6.67
N LEU A 10 7.06 -15.33 7.90
CA LEU A 10 7.31 -14.47 9.05
C LEU A 10 8.78 -14.48 9.41
N LEU A 11 9.36 -13.28 9.52
CA LEU A 11 10.73 -13.04 9.94
C LEU A 11 10.68 -12.10 11.15
N GLY A 12 11.33 -12.44 12.24
CA GLY A 12 11.33 -11.56 13.40
C GLY A 12 12.00 -12.13 14.65
N GLY A 13 11.87 -11.41 15.75
CA GLY A 13 12.29 -11.86 17.07
C GLY A 13 11.46 -13.05 17.56
N LYS A 14 11.89 -13.65 18.66
CA LYS A 14 11.21 -14.80 19.28
C LYS A 14 9.73 -14.52 19.56
N GLY A 15 8.87 -15.47 19.22
CA GLY A 15 7.42 -15.41 19.42
C GLY A 15 6.64 -14.67 18.31
N VAL A 16 7.28 -14.27 17.21
CA VAL A 16 6.57 -13.64 16.08
C VAL A 16 5.58 -14.62 15.43
N GLY A 17 5.96 -15.88 15.31
CA GLY A 17 5.09 -16.92 14.77
C GLY A 17 3.85 -17.16 15.61
N GLU A 18 4.00 -17.24 16.93
CA GLU A 18 2.87 -17.43 17.85
C GLU A 18 1.85 -16.26 17.75
N LYS A 19 2.34 -15.05 17.59
CA LYS A 19 1.49 -13.85 17.53
C LYS A 19 0.77 -13.70 16.20
N MET A 20 1.41 -14.02 15.07
CA MET A 20 0.94 -13.60 13.74
C MET A 20 0.53 -14.75 12.80
N ALA A 21 0.95 -16.00 13.05
CA ALA A 21 0.69 -17.08 12.12
C ALA A 21 -0.82 -17.37 11.92
N LYS A 22 -1.61 -17.35 13.00
CA LYS A 22 -3.05 -17.53 12.94
C LYS A 22 -3.76 -16.44 12.15
N GLU A 23 -3.30 -15.20 12.28
CA GLU A 23 -3.86 -14.08 11.53
C GLU A 23 -3.62 -14.25 10.04
N LEU A 24 -2.41 -14.62 9.62
CA LEU A 24 -2.14 -14.94 8.22
C LEU A 24 -3.01 -16.09 7.69
N GLY A 25 -3.19 -17.12 8.49
CA GLY A 25 -4.10 -18.23 8.17
C GLY A 25 -5.54 -17.77 7.99
N ALA A 26 -6.04 -16.91 8.89
CA ALA A 26 -7.40 -16.36 8.82
C ALA A 26 -7.68 -15.62 7.50
N TYR A 27 -6.66 -14.99 6.92
CA TYR A 27 -6.77 -14.27 5.65
C TYR A 27 -6.31 -15.08 4.44
N GLY A 28 -6.07 -16.38 4.58
CA GLY A 28 -5.95 -17.30 3.45
C GLY A 28 -4.58 -17.90 3.22
N ALA A 29 -3.63 -17.78 4.15
CA ALA A 29 -2.43 -18.58 4.10
C ALA A 29 -2.74 -20.04 4.49
N ASP A 30 -2.34 -20.99 3.64
CA ASP A 30 -2.45 -22.41 3.92
C ASP A 30 -1.36 -22.87 4.89
N LYS A 31 -0.19 -22.26 4.77
CA LYS A 31 0.99 -22.51 5.58
C LYS A 31 1.68 -21.21 5.97
N VAL A 32 2.30 -21.19 7.14
CA VAL A 32 3.14 -20.08 7.59
C VAL A 32 4.53 -20.60 7.96
N LEU A 33 5.51 -20.13 7.23
CA LEU A 33 6.92 -20.37 7.48
C LEU A 33 7.43 -19.35 8.50
N VAL A 34 8.07 -19.81 9.58
CA VAL A 34 8.48 -18.94 10.67
C VAL A 34 10.00 -19.00 10.85
N CYS A 35 10.66 -17.85 10.73
CA CYS A 35 12.08 -17.65 10.95
C CYS A 35 12.28 -16.72 12.17
N GLU A 36 12.65 -17.27 13.30
CA GLU A 36 12.83 -16.53 14.56
C GLU A 36 14.28 -16.50 14.98
N SER A 37 14.79 -15.31 15.31
CA SER A 37 16.12 -15.11 15.89
C SER A 37 16.15 -13.76 16.63
N ASP A 38 16.95 -13.67 17.70
CA ASP A 38 17.21 -12.38 18.36
C ASP A 38 17.86 -11.37 17.39
N LEU A 39 18.59 -11.84 16.39
CA LEU A 39 19.20 -11.00 15.34
C LEU A 39 18.17 -10.46 14.32
N LEU A 40 16.92 -10.93 14.36
CA LEU A 40 15.80 -10.45 13.55
C LEU A 40 14.81 -9.59 14.34
N GLU A 41 15.06 -9.32 15.62
CA GLU A 41 14.14 -8.49 16.42
C GLU A 41 14.05 -7.07 15.91
N THR A 42 15.18 -6.50 15.52
CA THR A 42 15.23 -5.19 14.85
C THR A 42 15.57 -5.37 13.38
N TYR A 43 14.81 -4.72 12.51
CA TYR A 43 15.02 -4.82 11.08
C TYR A 43 16.41 -4.29 10.68
N THR A 44 17.15 -5.14 9.98
CA THR A 44 18.31 -4.76 9.16
C THR A 44 18.20 -5.45 7.82
N THR A 45 18.50 -4.73 6.74
CA THR A 45 18.35 -5.24 5.38
C THR A 45 19.18 -6.49 5.14
N ASP A 46 20.40 -6.54 5.69
CA ASP A 46 21.32 -7.68 5.49
C ASP A 46 20.78 -8.95 6.13
N ALA A 47 20.33 -8.90 7.40
CA ALA A 47 19.82 -10.06 8.12
C ALA A 47 18.54 -10.60 7.45
N TYR A 48 17.57 -9.71 7.19
CA TYR A 48 16.31 -10.09 6.59
C TYR A 48 16.47 -10.60 5.17
N ALA A 49 17.30 -9.94 4.34
CA ALA A 49 17.57 -10.39 2.98
C ALA A 49 18.26 -11.75 2.93
N LYS A 50 19.18 -12.03 3.87
CA LYS A 50 19.83 -13.34 3.95
C LYS A 50 18.81 -14.44 4.23
N VAL A 51 18.06 -14.32 5.33
CA VAL A 51 17.12 -15.36 5.76
C VAL A 51 16.00 -15.54 4.74
N LEU A 52 15.44 -14.45 4.19
CA LEU A 52 14.43 -14.54 3.15
C LEU A 52 14.94 -15.24 1.90
N CYS A 53 16.11 -14.84 1.38
CA CYS A 53 16.66 -15.44 0.17
C CYS A 53 17.03 -16.91 0.37
N ASP A 54 17.62 -17.28 1.50
CA ASP A 54 17.96 -18.65 1.82
C ASP A 54 16.70 -19.54 1.90
N THR A 55 15.61 -19.00 2.51
CA THR A 55 14.30 -19.67 2.54
C THR A 55 13.70 -19.82 1.14
N VAL A 56 13.76 -18.77 0.31
CA VAL A 56 13.28 -18.81 -1.08
C VAL A 56 14.06 -19.84 -1.90
N MET A 57 15.37 -19.90 -1.75
CA MET A 57 16.21 -20.90 -2.46
C MET A 57 15.88 -22.32 -2.03
N ALA A 58 15.54 -22.55 -0.78
CA ALA A 58 15.15 -23.86 -0.25
C ALA A 58 13.72 -24.27 -0.69
N LYS A 59 12.75 -23.34 -0.63
CA LYS A 59 11.34 -23.63 -0.91
C LYS A 59 10.94 -23.43 -2.37
N LYS A 60 11.72 -22.67 -3.15
CA LYS A 60 11.55 -22.42 -4.60
C LYS A 60 10.12 -21.99 -4.97
N PRO A 61 9.58 -20.91 -4.37
CA PRO A 61 8.25 -20.43 -4.72
C PRO A 61 8.23 -19.91 -6.16
N GLU A 62 7.10 -20.05 -6.82
CA GLU A 62 6.86 -19.50 -8.16
C GLU A 62 6.75 -17.97 -8.13
N ILE A 63 6.08 -17.45 -7.10
CA ILE A 63 5.82 -16.03 -6.89
C ILE A 63 6.23 -15.63 -5.47
N LEU A 64 6.84 -14.46 -5.33
CA LEU A 64 7.15 -13.82 -4.05
C LEU A 64 6.57 -12.40 -4.01
N LEU A 65 5.60 -12.19 -3.13
CA LEU A 65 4.98 -10.88 -2.92
C LEU A 65 5.46 -10.30 -1.59
N ILE A 66 5.79 -9.01 -1.60
CA ILE A 66 6.24 -8.26 -0.43
C ILE A 66 5.36 -7.00 -0.34
N ALA A 67 4.88 -6.65 0.86
CA ALA A 67 4.14 -5.40 1.03
C ALA A 67 5.08 -4.20 0.77
N ALA A 68 4.64 -3.21 -0.03
CA ALA A 68 5.42 -2.00 -0.34
C ALA A 68 5.40 -0.98 0.83
N THR A 69 5.58 -1.46 2.05
CA THR A 69 5.91 -0.63 3.23
C THR A 69 7.33 -0.08 3.10
N ASN A 70 7.74 0.82 3.98
CA ASN A 70 9.12 1.32 3.99
C ASN A 70 10.15 0.19 4.07
N ILE A 71 9.91 -0.82 4.91
CA ILE A 71 10.75 -2.02 5.01
C ILE A 71 10.70 -2.83 3.71
N GLY A 72 9.52 -3.09 3.15
CA GLY A 72 9.38 -3.90 1.95
C GLY A 72 9.98 -3.24 0.70
N ARG A 73 9.95 -1.91 0.61
CA ARG A 73 10.58 -1.12 -0.47
C ARG A 73 12.11 -1.16 -0.41
N ASP A 74 12.68 -1.34 0.77
CA ASP A 74 14.11 -1.55 0.98
C ASP A 74 14.50 -3.02 0.75
N LEU A 75 13.77 -3.95 1.37
CA LEU A 75 14.05 -5.38 1.35
C LEU A 75 13.87 -6.02 -0.04
N GLY A 76 12.77 -5.70 -0.73
CA GLY A 76 12.40 -6.33 -2.00
C GLY A 76 13.47 -6.24 -3.08
N PRO A 77 13.98 -5.06 -3.43
CA PRO A 77 15.04 -4.90 -4.42
C PRO A 77 16.35 -5.61 -4.03
N ARG A 78 16.67 -5.61 -2.73
CA ARG A 78 17.86 -6.30 -2.21
C ARG A 78 17.74 -7.82 -2.41
N CYS A 79 16.57 -8.39 -2.13
CA CYS A 79 16.31 -9.81 -2.35
C CYS A 79 16.30 -10.17 -3.84
N ALA A 80 15.66 -9.36 -4.69
CA ALA A 80 15.64 -9.60 -6.13
C ALA A 80 17.06 -9.64 -6.73
N ALA A 81 17.91 -8.70 -6.34
CA ALA A 81 19.31 -8.67 -6.76
C ALA A 81 20.07 -9.94 -6.30
N ARG A 82 19.85 -10.37 -5.04
CA ARG A 82 20.49 -11.56 -4.48
C ARG A 82 20.00 -12.87 -5.12
N LEU A 83 18.73 -12.93 -5.50
CA LEU A 83 18.10 -14.08 -6.17
C LEU A 83 18.29 -14.06 -7.69
N HIS A 84 18.94 -13.01 -8.23
CA HIS A 84 19.14 -12.80 -9.66
C HIS A 84 17.83 -12.84 -10.47
N THR A 85 16.77 -12.22 -9.95
CA THR A 85 15.47 -12.13 -10.62
C THR A 85 15.00 -10.68 -10.74
N GLY A 86 13.90 -10.46 -11.50
CA GLY A 86 13.28 -9.16 -11.61
C GLY A 86 12.30 -8.87 -10.47
N LEU A 87 12.16 -7.58 -10.12
CA LEU A 87 11.14 -7.11 -9.19
C LEU A 87 10.34 -5.98 -9.82
N THR A 88 9.01 -6.09 -9.79
CA THR A 88 8.12 -4.96 -10.11
C THR A 88 7.72 -4.27 -8.82
N ALA A 89 8.09 -3.01 -8.69
CA ALA A 89 7.88 -2.25 -7.46
C ALA A 89 6.54 -1.50 -7.48
N ASP A 90 5.87 -1.47 -6.30
CA ASP A 90 4.69 -0.63 -6.04
C ASP A 90 3.48 -0.98 -6.92
N CYS A 91 3.24 -2.28 -7.07
CA CYS A 91 2.11 -2.79 -7.85
C CYS A 91 0.78 -2.43 -7.21
N THR A 92 -0.19 -2.12 -8.07
CA THR A 92 -1.57 -1.81 -7.68
C THR A 92 -2.56 -2.86 -8.17
N HIS A 93 -2.16 -3.72 -9.12
CA HIS A 93 -2.97 -4.81 -9.61
C HIS A 93 -2.10 -6.02 -9.97
N LEU A 94 -2.59 -7.22 -9.72
CA LEU A 94 -1.89 -8.48 -9.95
C LEU A 94 -2.85 -9.53 -10.50
N ASP A 95 -2.47 -10.17 -11.61
CA ASP A 95 -3.18 -11.31 -12.17
C ASP A 95 -2.24 -12.41 -12.64
N VAL A 96 -2.63 -13.65 -12.46
CA VAL A 96 -2.03 -14.82 -13.11
C VAL A 96 -2.94 -15.32 -14.23
N ASP A 97 -4.24 -15.31 -13.99
CA ASP A 97 -5.25 -15.70 -14.95
C ASP A 97 -5.41 -14.65 -16.05
N VAL A 98 -5.28 -15.09 -17.33
CA VAL A 98 -5.31 -14.18 -18.47
C VAL A 98 -6.72 -13.66 -18.74
N GLU A 99 -7.77 -14.44 -18.43
CA GLU A 99 -9.15 -13.98 -18.62
C GLU A 99 -9.50 -12.86 -17.63
N LYS A 100 -9.08 -13.00 -16.37
CA LYS A 100 -9.23 -11.92 -15.38
C LYS A 100 -8.44 -10.68 -15.77
N TYR A 101 -7.20 -10.88 -16.23
CA TYR A 101 -6.39 -9.77 -16.73
C TYR A 101 -7.00 -9.10 -17.96
N ALA A 102 -7.57 -9.86 -18.91
CA ALA A 102 -8.27 -9.29 -20.06
C ALA A 102 -9.50 -8.47 -19.63
N ALA A 103 -10.29 -8.97 -18.68
CA ALA A 103 -11.41 -8.22 -18.10
C ALA A 103 -10.94 -6.91 -17.44
N PHE A 104 -9.88 -6.97 -16.64
CA PHE A 104 -9.26 -5.77 -16.05
C PHE A 104 -8.83 -4.75 -17.12
N LEU A 105 -8.22 -5.21 -18.22
CA LEU A 105 -7.82 -4.31 -19.32
C LEU A 105 -9.01 -3.69 -20.04
N GLN A 106 -10.15 -4.39 -20.17
CA GLN A 106 -11.37 -3.84 -20.76
C GLN A 106 -11.93 -2.67 -19.93
N ASP A 107 -11.88 -2.80 -18.60
CA ASP A 107 -12.45 -1.80 -17.69
C ASP A 107 -11.47 -0.64 -17.41
N ALA A 108 -10.18 -0.94 -17.30
CA ALA A 108 -9.18 -0.01 -16.76
C ALA A 108 -8.16 0.50 -17.79
N SER A 109 -8.24 0.11 -19.08
CA SER A 109 -7.28 0.55 -20.08
C SER A 109 -7.93 1.17 -21.33
N THR A 110 -7.11 1.90 -22.09
CA THR A 110 -7.50 2.46 -23.38
C THR A 110 -7.04 1.58 -24.56
N LEU A 111 -6.65 0.33 -24.29
CA LEU A 111 -6.19 -0.59 -25.31
C LEU A 111 -7.34 -0.98 -26.27
N PRO A 112 -7.10 -1.00 -27.60
CA PRO A 112 -8.06 -1.52 -28.54
C PRO A 112 -8.42 -2.98 -28.25
N GLN A 113 -9.69 -3.36 -28.40
CA GLN A 113 -10.18 -4.72 -28.15
C GLN A 113 -9.34 -5.80 -28.86
N ALA A 114 -8.92 -5.53 -30.10
CA ALA A 114 -8.09 -6.46 -30.87
C ALA A 114 -6.74 -6.79 -30.19
N GLN A 115 -6.19 -5.88 -29.40
CA GLN A 115 -4.96 -6.15 -28.64
C GLN A 115 -5.23 -7.00 -27.38
N ILE A 116 -6.38 -6.81 -26.76
CA ILE A 116 -6.83 -7.62 -25.62
C ILE A 116 -7.14 -9.04 -26.09
N ASP A 117 -7.79 -9.18 -27.25
CA ASP A 117 -8.10 -10.47 -27.84
C ASP A 117 -6.85 -11.26 -28.29
N ALA A 118 -5.78 -10.53 -28.63
CA ALA A 118 -4.49 -11.11 -29.03
C ALA A 118 -3.63 -11.61 -27.85
N LEU A 119 -4.08 -11.48 -26.61
CA LEU A 119 -3.36 -11.99 -25.43
C LEU A 119 -3.20 -13.51 -25.51
N ASN A 120 -2.01 -14.01 -25.19
CA ASN A 120 -1.78 -15.46 -25.08
C ASN A 120 -2.54 -16.04 -23.90
N ARG A 121 -3.63 -16.77 -24.17
CA ARG A 121 -4.52 -17.36 -23.16
C ARG A 121 -3.88 -18.50 -22.35
N GLU A 122 -2.76 -19.02 -22.80
CA GLU A 122 -2.00 -20.06 -22.08
C GLU A 122 -0.93 -19.47 -21.13
N ASP A 123 -0.70 -18.16 -21.19
CA ASP A 123 0.30 -17.52 -20.34
C ASP A 123 -0.09 -17.56 -18.86
N ARG A 124 0.80 -18.09 -18.04
CA ARG A 124 0.66 -18.22 -16.58
C ARG A 124 1.63 -17.33 -15.81
N ASN A 125 2.33 -16.42 -16.49
CA ASN A 125 3.17 -15.45 -15.80
C ASN A 125 2.33 -14.47 -14.99
N LEU A 126 2.87 -14.03 -13.88
CA LEU A 126 2.27 -12.96 -13.05
C LEU A 126 2.28 -11.64 -13.84
N LYS A 127 1.10 -11.08 -14.09
CA LYS A 127 0.91 -9.74 -14.65
C LYS A 127 0.95 -8.75 -13.50
N MET A 128 2.05 -7.98 -13.43
CA MET A 128 2.33 -7.05 -12.35
C MET A 128 2.09 -5.64 -12.86
N THR A 129 0.92 -5.07 -12.56
CA THR A 129 0.54 -3.74 -13.03
C THR A 129 0.86 -2.69 -11.97
N ARG A 130 1.50 -1.63 -12.40
CA ARG A 130 1.91 -0.51 -11.57
C ARG A 130 1.72 0.84 -12.25
N PRO A 131 1.46 1.92 -11.52
CA PRO A 131 1.46 3.26 -12.09
C PRO A 131 2.88 3.68 -12.48
N ALA A 132 2.98 4.34 -13.63
CA ALA A 132 4.19 4.94 -14.18
C ALA A 132 3.94 6.41 -14.53
N PHE A 133 5.00 7.19 -14.72
CA PHE A 133 4.92 8.61 -15.11
C PHE A 133 3.92 9.42 -14.28
N GLY A 134 4.04 9.34 -12.95
CA GLY A 134 3.19 10.12 -12.05
C GLY A 134 1.73 9.64 -11.98
N GLY A 135 1.45 8.41 -12.42
CA GLY A 135 0.10 7.83 -12.41
C GLY A 135 -0.67 8.01 -13.72
N HIS A 136 -0.10 8.70 -14.72
CA HIS A 136 -0.75 8.89 -16.02
C HIS A 136 -0.80 7.62 -16.89
N LEU A 137 0.13 6.71 -16.66
CA LEU A 137 0.22 5.46 -17.39
C LEU A 137 0.25 4.29 -16.42
N MET A 138 -0.39 3.21 -16.80
CA MET A 138 -0.27 1.91 -16.14
C MET A 138 0.65 1.02 -16.97
N ALA A 139 1.66 0.46 -16.32
CA ALA A 139 2.59 -0.47 -16.95
C ALA A 139 2.41 -1.86 -16.36
N THR A 140 2.13 -2.84 -17.20
CA THR A 140 2.13 -4.25 -16.79
C THR A 140 3.44 -4.91 -17.17
N ILE A 141 4.11 -5.49 -16.20
CA ILE A 141 5.41 -6.15 -16.32
C ILE A 141 5.24 -7.64 -16.04
N ILE A 142 5.95 -8.47 -16.78
CA ILE A 142 6.04 -9.92 -16.56
C ILE A 142 7.50 -10.34 -16.40
N CYS A 143 7.74 -11.44 -15.69
CA CYS A 143 9.07 -12.02 -15.51
C CYS A 143 9.08 -13.48 -16.01
N PRO A 144 9.16 -13.72 -17.34
CA PRO A 144 8.94 -15.06 -17.91
C PRO A 144 10.08 -16.04 -17.70
N ARG A 145 11.32 -15.55 -17.46
CA ARG A 145 12.54 -16.40 -17.47
C ARG A 145 13.08 -16.75 -16.10
N PHE A 146 12.81 -15.90 -15.09
CA PHE A 146 13.42 -16.03 -13.76
C PHE A 146 12.38 -16.31 -12.70
N ARG A 147 12.80 -16.97 -11.62
CA ARG A 147 11.96 -17.30 -10.46
C ARG A 147 12.69 -16.95 -9.16
N PRO A 148 11.93 -16.57 -8.14
CA PRO A 148 10.50 -16.27 -8.17
C PRO A 148 10.17 -15.03 -9.01
N GLN A 149 8.93 -14.91 -9.49
CA GLN A 149 8.40 -13.65 -10.02
C GLN A 149 8.12 -12.75 -8.82
N MET A 150 8.74 -11.58 -8.76
CA MET A 150 8.68 -10.75 -7.56
C MET A 150 7.95 -9.44 -7.78
N ALA A 151 7.11 -9.09 -6.82
CA ALA A 151 6.48 -7.78 -6.75
C ALA A 151 6.49 -7.21 -5.33
N THR A 152 6.65 -5.90 -5.19
CA THR A 152 6.15 -5.22 -4.01
C THR A 152 4.76 -4.67 -4.30
N VAL A 153 3.81 -4.88 -3.37
CA VAL A 153 2.40 -4.53 -3.52
C VAL A 153 2.07 -3.34 -2.62
N ARG A 154 1.49 -2.30 -3.20
CA ARG A 154 1.10 -1.11 -2.45
C ARG A 154 0.06 -1.47 -1.38
N PRO A 155 0.25 -1.07 -0.11
CA PRO A 155 -0.78 -1.25 0.92
C PRO A 155 -2.09 -0.54 0.55
N GLY A 156 -3.23 -1.17 0.86
CA GLY A 156 -4.55 -0.60 0.64
C GLY A 156 -5.12 -0.73 -0.78
N VAL A 157 -4.36 -1.20 -1.78
CA VAL A 157 -4.88 -1.35 -3.16
C VAL A 157 -5.63 -2.65 -3.41
N LEU A 158 -5.36 -3.68 -2.63
CA LEU A 158 -6.11 -4.94 -2.67
C LEU A 158 -7.11 -4.97 -1.53
N LYS A 159 -8.35 -5.34 -1.83
CA LYS A 159 -9.39 -5.49 -0.81
C LYS A 159 -9.00 -6.59 0.18
N LYS A 160 -8.99 -6.25 1.48
CA LYS A 160 -8.75 -7.22 2.54
C LYS A 160 -9.88 -8.24 2.56
N GLY A 161 -9.53 -9.54 2.59
CA GLY A 161 -10.51 -10.61 2.73
C GLY A 161 -11.20 -10.58 4.09
N GLU A 162 -12.30 -11.34 4.22
CA GLU A 162 -12.96 -11.53 5.50
C GLU A 162 -12.14 -12.45 6.40
N TYR A 163 -12.16 -12.16 7.70
CA TYR A 163 -11.51 -12.99 8.71
C TYR A 163 -12.22 -14.34 8.80
N ASN A 164 -11.47 -15.43 8.68
CA ASN A 164 -12.00 -16.80 8.76
C ASN A 164 -11.33 -17.58 9.88
N GLU A 165 -12.06 -17.78 10.98
CA GLU A 165 -11.56 -18.46 12.18
C GLU A 165 -11.22 -19.94 11.93
N ALA A 166 -11.97 -20.63 11.06
CA ALA A 166 -11.68 -22.01 10.70
C ALA A 166 -10.33 -22.14 9.99
N LYS A 167 -10.02 -21.22 9.07
CA LYS A 167 -8.71 -21.14 8.40
C LYS A 167 -7.59 -20.76 9.38
N ALA A 168 -7.84 -19.82 10.31
CA ALA A 168 -6.88 -19.46 11.35
C ALA A 168 -6.45 -20.66 12.20
N ASN A 169 -7.39 -21.56 12.50
CA ASN A 169 -7.14 -22.76 13.29
C ASN A 169 -6.56 -23.93 12.49
N ALA A 170 -6.75 -23.92 11.16
CA ALA A 170 -6.26 -24.97 10.26
C ALA A 170 -4.88 -24.68 9.67
N VAL A 171 -4.36 -23.45 9.79
CA VAL A 171 -3.09 -23.07 9.21
C VAL A 171 -1.93 -23.91 9.74
N VAL A 172 -1.08 -24.40 8.83
CA VAL A 172 0.11 -25.16 9.20
C VAL A 172 1.25 -24.19 9.49
N VAL A 173 1.78 -24.22 10.71
CA VAL A 173 2.93 -23.41 11.12
C VAL A 173 4.18 -24.26 11.08
N GLU A 174 5.15 -23.86 10.23
CA GLU A 174 6.40 -24.59 10.02
C GLU A 174 7.59 -23.71 10.42
N PRO A 175 8.31 -24.04 11.50
CA PRO A 175 9.59 -23.40 11.81
C PRO A 175 10.62 -23.72 10.72
N VAL A 176 11.31 -22.68 10.24
CA VAL A 176 12.36 -22.84 9.22
C VAL A 176 13.73 -22.75 9.87
N ALA A 177 14.56 -23.77 9.66
CA ALA A 177 15.95 -23.71 10.07
C ALA A 177 16.74 -22.83 9.09
N PHE A 178 17.51 -21.89 9.61
CA PHE A 178 18.39 -21.00 8.84
C PHE A 178 19.66 -20.70 9.61
N GLU A 179 20.70 -20.29 8.90
CA GLU A 179 21.95 -19.84 9.50
C GLU A 179 22.06 -18.31 9.41
N LEU A 180 22.18 -17.66 10.55
CA LEU A 180 22.39 -16.22 10.66
C LEU A 180 23.33 -15.93 11.82
N SER A 181 24.37 -15.18 11.55
CA SER A 181 25.37 -14.74 12.53
C SER A 181 25.55 -13.22 12.50
N GLU A 182 26.14 -12.65 13.52
CA GLU A 182 26.49 -11.23 13.54
C GLU A 182 27.43 -10.82 12.40
N ALA A 183 28.25 -11.75 11.88
CA ALA A 183 29.13 -11.50 10.75
C ALA A 183 28.39 -11.27 9.42
N ASP A 184 27.15 -11.74 9.32
CA ASP A 184 26.29 -11.54 8.15
C ASP A 184 25.68 -10.12 8.11
N ILE A 185 25.67 -9.41 9.26
CA ILE A 185 25.04 -8.11 9.46
C ILE A 185 26.10 -7.02 9.37
N LYS A 186 26.02 -6.16 8.35
CA LYS A 186 27.02 -5.12 8.08
C LYS A 186 26.71 -3.79 8.77
N THR A 187 25.48 -3.63 9.26
CA THR A 187 25.00 -2.41 9.91
C THR A 187 24.57 -2.73 11.33
N LYS A 188 24.78 -1.78 12.26
CA LYS A 188 24.31 -1.89 13.64
C LYS A 188 23.29 -0.80 13.92
N VAL A 189 22.12 -1.19 14.38
CA VAL A 189 21.13 -0.24 14.91
C VAL A 189 21.64 0.25 16.27
N LEU A 190 21.90 1.54 16.38
CA LEU A 190 22.39 2.15 17.62
C LEU A 190 21.23 2.54 18.52
N GLU A 191 20.16 3.07 17.96
CA GLU A 191 18.98 3.53 18.68
C GLU A 191 17.75 3.44 17.79
N VAL A 192 16.61 3.08 18.38
CA VAL A 192 15.29 3.17 17.75
C VAL A 192 14.49 4.23 18.48
N VAL A 193 14.34 5.39 17.86
CA VAL A 193 13.53 6.48 18.39
C VAL A 193 12.08 6.26 18.01
N LYS A 194 11.23 5.94 18.98
CA LYS A 194 9.79 5.87 18.79
C LYS A 194 9.20 7.24 19.07
N GLU A 195 8.64 7.88 18.04
CA GLU A 195 7.83 9.08 18.30
C GLU A 195 6.60 8.68 19.11
N ALA A 196 6.39 9.41 20.23
CA ALA A 196 5.26 9.19 21.14
C ALA A 196 3.94 9.77 20.58
N LYS A 197 3.84 10.01 19.27
CA LYS A 197 2.61 10.48 18.62
C LYS A 197 1.75 9.28 18.26
N GLU A 198 0.47 9.35 18.58
CA GLU A 198 -0.53 8.46 17.97
C GLU A 198 -0.46 8.67 16.46
N LEU A 199 0.04 7.65 15.75
CA LEU A 199 0.08 7.67 14.29
C LEU A 199 -1.35 7.67 13.76
N VAL A 200 -1.69 8.66 12.97
CA VAL A 200 -3.01 8.73 12.34
C VAL A 200 -3.15 7.57 11.35
N ASP A 201 -4.11 6.69 11.60
CA ASP A 201 -4.43 5.62 10.66
C ASP A 201 -5.33 6.12 9.54
N LEU A 202 -4.72 6.77 8.56
CA LEU A 202 -5.42 7.23 7.35
C LEU A 202 -5.92 6.07 6.49
N THR A 203 -5.26 4.92 6.52
CA THR A 203 -5.56 3.80 5.61
C THR A 203 -6.73 2.95 6.09
N GLY A 204 -6.93 2.87 7.41
CA GLY A 204 -8.04 2.17 8.02
C GLY A 204 -9.28 3.05 8.30
N ALA A 205 -9.16 4.38 8.11
CA ALA A 205 -10.24 5.31 8.42
C ALA A 205 -11.38 5.23 7.40
N GLU A 206 -12.63 5.20 7.90
CA GLU A 206 -13.82 5.25 7.06
C GLU A 206 -14.11 6.67 6.51
N VAL A 207 -13.64 7.70 7.21
CA VAL A 207 -13.80 9.10 6.81
C VAL A 207 -12.46 9.82 6.91
N VAL A 208 -12.07 10.49 5.83
CA VAL A 208 -10.84 11.30 5.77
C VAL A 208 -11.18 12.71 5.33
N VAL A 209 -10.87 13.71 6.17
CA VAL A 209 -10.99 15.13 5.84
C VAL A 209 -9.59 15.69 5.58
N SER A 210 -9.27 16.01 4.33
CA SER A 210 -7.92 16.43 3.96
C SER A 210 -7.85 17.92 3.64
N VAL A 211 -6.77 18.57 4.11
CA VAL A 211 -6.50 19.98 3.85
C VAL A 211 -5.40 20.17 2.81
N GLY A 212 -5.56 21.20 1.99
CA GLY A 212 -4.57 21.63 1.01
C GLY A 212 -4.08 23.05 1.25
N ARG A 213 -3.35 23.61 0.27
CA ARG A 213 -2.86 25.01 0.34
C ARG A 213 -3.95 26.05 0.48
N GLY A 214 -5.21 25.70 0.23
CA GLY A 214 -6.34 26.61 0.41
C GLY A 214 -6.52 27.13 1.84
N ILE A 215 -5.93 26.46 2.87
CA ILE A 215 -5.93 26.93 4.24
C ILE A 215 -4.82 27.95 4.55
N SER A 216 -3.93 28.27 3.61
CA SER A 216 -2.74 29.13 3.83
C SER A 216 -3.04 30.52 4.40
N LYS A 217 -4.27 31.00 4.25
CA LYS A 217 -4.72 32.31 4.79
C LYS A 217 -4.76 32.30 6.32
N ASP A 218 -5.19 31.16 6.90
CA ASP A 218 -5.31 30.94 8.34
C ASP A 218 -5.23 29.43 8.59
N VAL A 219 -4.00 28.97 8.81
CA VAL A 219 -3.67 27.53 8.90
C VAL A 219 -4.31 26.91 10.14
N ASP A 220 -4.23 27.60 11.27
CA ASP A 220 -4.73 27.06 12.54
C ASP A 220 -6.26 26.90 12.50
N THR A 221 -6.96 27.88 11.98
CA THR A 221 -8.41 27.80 11.78
C THR A 221 -8.76 26.73 10.75
N GLY A 222 -7.99 26.62 9.66
CA GLY A 222 -8.22 25.62 8.61
C GLY A 222 -8.07 24.18 9.11
N ILE A 223 -7.06 23.93 9.94
CA ILE A 223 -6.85 22.61 10.57
C ILE A 223 -7.96 22.33 11.59
N LYS A 224 -8.29 23.29 12.45
CA LYS A 224 -9.38 23.15 13.42
C LYS A 224 -10.72 22.79 12.76
N LEU A 225 -11.08 23.46 11.69
CA LEU A 225 -12.30 23.17 10.96
C LEU A 225 -12.28 21.75 10.36
N ALA A 226 -11.13 21.31 9.88
CA ALA A 226 -10.97 19.94 9.36
C ALA A 226 -11.07 18.88 10.48
N GLU A 227 -10.48 19.15 11.65
CA GLU A 227 -10.56 18.29 12.84
C GLU A 227 -12.00 18.19 13.36
N GLU A 228 -12.70 19.33 13.42
CA GLU A 228 -14.07 19.40 13.89
C GLU A 228 -15.01 18.63 12.95
N LEU A 229 -14.88 18.88 11.64
CA LEU A 229 -15.65 18.14 10.63
C LEU A 229 -15.33 16.65 10.65
N ALA A 230 -14.06 16.25 10.73
CA ALA A 230 -13.66 14.84 10.83
C ALA A 230 -14.23 14.20 12.10
N GLY A 231 -14.17 14.89 13.23
CA GLY A 231 -14.67 14.41 14.52
C GLY A 231 -16.16 14.10 14.52
N LEU A 232 -16.98 14.86 13.79
CA LEU A 232 -18.42 14.61 13.66
C LEU A 232 -18.75 13.26 12.99
N PHE A 233 -17.84 12.77 12.15
CA PHE A 233 -17.99 11.51 11.43
C PHE A 233 -17.12 10.38 12.02
N GLY A 234 -16.42 10.63 13.13
CA GLY A 234 -15.43 9.65 13.66
C GLY A 234 -14.27 9.40 12.72
N GLY A 235 -13.95 10.38 11.87
CA GLY A 235 -12.90 10.32 10.88
C GLY A 235 -11.57 10.91 11.34
N VAL A 236 -10.63 11.01 10.41
CA VAL A 236 -9.28 11.51 10.64
C VAL A 236 -8.92 12.64 9.68
N VAL A 237 -7.96 13.49 10.09
CA VAL A 237 -7.47 14.58 9.23
C VAL A 237 -6.28 14.10 8.40
N GLY A 238 -6.37 14.32 7.09
CA GLY A 238 -5.29 14.14 6.13
C GLY A 238 -4.80 15.49 5.56
N GLY A 239 -3.76 15.42 4.75
CA GLY A 239 -3.22 16.60 4.09
C GLY A 239 -2.60 16.31 2.74
N SER A 240 -2.60 17.31 1.87
CA SER A 240 -1.84 17.24 0.63
C SER A 240 -0.34 17.35 0.91
N ARG A 241 0.51 16.86 -0.01
CA ARG A 241 1.95 17.03 0.09
C ARG A 241 2.36 18.49 0.37
N ALA A 242 1.69 19.45 -0.25
CA ALA A 242 1.99 20.86 -0.03
C ALA A 242 1.70 21.33 1.41
N ALA A 243 0.70 20.78 2.09
CA ALA A 243 0.43 21.06 3.50
C ALA A 243 1.53 20.46 4.41
N ILE A 244 2.01 19.26 4.08
CA ILE A 244 3.11 18.59 4.79
C ILE A 244 4.44 19.35 4.58
N ASP A 245 4.80 19.63 3.33
CA ASP A 245 6.03 20.36 2.98
C ASP A 245 6.09 21.77 3.62
N SER A 246 4.90 22.36 3.90
CA SER A 246 4.78 23.63 4.62
C SER A 246 4.86 23.49 6.14
N GLY A 247 4.98 22.28 6.68
CA GLY A 247 5.08 22.00 8.11
C GLY A 247 3.76 22.16 8.89
N TRP A 248 2.61 22.20 8.19
CA TRP A 248 1.29 22.37 8.83
C TRP A 248 0.77 21.09 9.46
N LEU A 249 1.10 19.94 8.88
CA LEU A 249 0.80 18.61 9.37
C LEU A 249 2.06 17.73 9.27
N SER A 250 2.14 16.69 10.09
CA SER A 250 3.22 15.71 10.03
C SER A 250 3.09 14.77 8.82
N ALA A 251 4.17 14.10 8.45
CA ALA A 251 4.26 13.25 7.26
C ALA A 251 3.27 12.06 7.25
N ASP A 252 2.85 11.60 8.41
CA ASP A 252 1.87 10.53 8.59
C ASP A 252 0.44 10.92 8.16
N HIS A 253 0.15 12.22 8.06
CA HIS A 253 -1.10 12.77 7.50
C HIS A 253 -1.09 12.86 5.96
N GLN A 254 0.04 12.58 5.29
CA GLN A 254 0.12 12.80 3.85
C GLN A 254 -0.71 11.82 3.05
N VAL A 255 -1.66 12.35 2.27
CA VAL A 255 -2.42 11.61 1.26
C VAL A 255 -1.86 11.90 -0.14
N GLY A 256 -1.64 10.86 -0.93
CA GLY A 256 -1.18 10.96 -2.31
C GLY A 256 -0.19 9.87 -2.69
N GLN A 257 0.30 9.92 -3.91
CA GLN A 257 1.22 8.92 -4.47
C GLN A 257 2.51 8.72 -3.65
N THR A 258 3.04 9.78 -3.05
CA THR A 258 4.25 9.73 -2.19
C THR A 258 3.93 9.67 -0.70
N GLY A 259 2.66 9.69 -0.33
CA GLY A 259 2.13 9.51 1.00
C GLY A 259 1.34 8.21 1.12
N LYS A 260 0.25 8.24 1.87
CA LYS A 260 -0.67 7.12 2.02
C LYS A 260 -1.73 7.15 0.90
N THR A 261 -2.04 5.98 0.35
CA THR A 261 -3.22 5.78 -0.50
C THR A 261 -4.37 5.35 0.40
N VAL A 262 -5.51 6.02 0.26
CA VAL A 262 -6.69 5.86 1.11
C VAL A 262 -7.92 5.55 0.28
N HIS A 263 -8.82 4.73 0.82
CA HIS A 263 -10.10 4.34 0.21
C HIS A 263 -11.23 4.44 1.24
N PRO A 264 -11.45 5.64 1.83
CA PRO A 264 -12.51 5.83 2.81
C PRO A 264 -13.88 5.76 2.14
N LYS A 265 -14.91 5.55 2.94
CA LYS A 265 -16.31 5.73 2.51
C LYS A 265 -16.61 7.18 2.16
N LEU A 266 -15.95 8.13 2.85
CA LEU A 266 -16.08 9.56 2.59
C LEU A 266 -14.71 10.23 2.62
N TYR A 267 -14.36 10.89 1.53
CA TYR A 267 -13.20 11.76 1.44
C TYR A 267 -13.62 13.21 1.24
N VAL A 268 -13.24 14.10 2.15
CA VAL A 268 -13.53 15.53 2.04
C VAL A 268 -12.24 16.29 1.73
N ALA A 269 -12.18 16.94 0.57
CA ALA A 269 -11.02 17.72 0.12
C ALA A 269 -11.24 19.22 0.35
N LEU A 270 -10.55 19.80 1.33
CA LEU A 270 -10.66 21.20 1.70
C LEU A 270 -9.50 22.02 1.15
N GLY A 271 -9.77 22.86 0.14
CA GLY A 271 -8.76 23.73 -0.47
C GLY A 271 -7.61 22.98 -1.14
N ILE A 272 -7.86 21.78 -1.64
CA ILE A 272 -6.93 20.94 -2.40
C ILE A 272 -7.11 21.24 -3.88
N SER A 273 -6.00 21.46 -4.61
CA SER A 273 -6.06 21.74 -6.06
C SER A 273 -6.40 20.54 -6.92
N GLY A 274 -6.08 19.33 -6.46
CA GLY A 274 -6.27 18.11 -7.25
C GLY A 274 -5.09 17.80 -8.19
N ALA A 275 -3.86 18.05 -7.73
CA ALA A 275 -2.68 17.55 -8.44
C ALA A 275 -2.78 16.03 -8.62
N ILE A 276 -2.33 15.53 -9.77
CA ILE A 276 -2.46 14.11 -10.16
C ILE A 276 -1.91 13.17 -9.09
N GLN A 277 -0.79 13.55 -8.46
CA GLN A 277 -0.18 12.78 -7.40
C GLN A 277 -1.06 12.69 -6.14
N HIS A 278 -1.89 13.72 -5.88
CA HIS A 278 -2.85 13.69 -4.79
C HIS A 278 -4.06 12.85 -5.17
N LYS A 279 -4.61 13.05 -6.37
CA LYS A 279 -5.75 12.27 -6.89
C LYS A 279 -5.43 10.78 -6.88
N ALA A 280 -4.24 10.36 -7.29
CA ALA A 280 -3.79 8.97 -7.26
C ALA A 280 -3.81 8.31 -5.86
N GLY A 281 -3.87 9.09 -4.80
CA GLY A 281 -3.94 8.58 -3.43
C GLY A 281 -5.34 8.56 -2.82
N MET A 282 -6.38 9.07 -3.51
CA MET A 282 -7.72 9.18 -2.91
C MET A 282 -8.89 9.02 -3.89
N GLN A 283 -8.64 9.00 -5.19
CA GLN A 283 -9.70 9.00 -6.21
C GLN A 283 -10.60 7.75 -6.19
N ASP A 284 -10.15 6.65 -5.57
CA ASP A 284 -10.92 5.41 -5.44
C ASP A 284 -11.72 5.36 -4.13
N SER A 285 -11.92 6.51 -3.45
CA SER A 285 -12.83 6.64 -2.31
C SER A 285 -14.29 6.44 -2.75
N GLU A 286 -15.16 5.90 -1.88
CA GLU A 286 -16.56 5.61 -2.24
C GLU A 286 -17.37 6.89 -2.51
N CYS A 287 -17.06 7.98 -1.81
CA CYS A 287 -17.66 9.30 -2.01
C CYS A 287 -16.62 10.40 -1.79
N ILE A 288 -16.52 11.34 -2.72
CA ILE A 288 -15.57 12.45 -2.68
C ILE A 288 -16.33 13.76 -2.69
N VAL A 289 -16.14 14.55 -1.63
CA VAL A 289 -16.66 15.93 -1.51
C VAL A 289 -15.50 16.90 -1.61
N ALA A 290 -15.54 17.86 -2.52
CA ALA A 290 -14.49 18.85 -2.69
C ALA A 290 -14.99 20.28 -2.45
N VAL A 291 -14.24 21.05 -1.67
CA VAL A 291 -14.46 22.49 -1.44
C VAL A 291 -13.25 23.25 -1.95
N ASN A 292 -13.42 24.07 -2.98
CA ASN A 292 -12.36 24.89 -3.54
C ASN A 292 -12.90 26.26 -4.02
N LYS A 293 -12.08 27.30 -3.94
CA LYS A 293 -12.44 28.63 -4.45
C LYS A 293 -12.42 28.72 -5.98
N SER A 294 -11.58 27.91 -6.64
CA SER A 294 -11.49 27.87 -8.09
C SER A 294 -12.47 26.83 -8.61
N ASP A 295 -13.38 27.25 -9.49
CA ASP A 295 -14.32 26.39 -10.19
C ASP A 295 -13.63 25.42 -11.19
N SER A 296 -12.43 25.78 -11.64
CA SER A 296 -11.59 25.00 -12.55
C SER A 296 -10.54 24.14 -11.84
N ALA A 297 -10.66 23.96 -10.52
CA ALA A 297 -9.70 23.15 -9.77
C ALA A 297 -9.80 21.67 -10.18
N PRO A 298 -8.69 21.00 -10.59
CA PRO A 298 -8.72 19.61 -11.05
C PRO A 298 -9.23 18.58 -10.02
N ILE A 299 -9.41 18.97 -8.75
CA ILE A 299 -10.04 18.11 -7.74
C ILE A 299 -11.50 17.81 -8.07
N PHE A 300 -12.17 18.74 -8.75
CA PHE A 300 -13.56 18.56 -9.16
C PHE A 300 -13.75 17.49 -10.25
N ASP A 301 -12.68 17.14 -10.99
CA ASP A 301 -12.75 16.06 -12.00
C ASP A 301 -13.05 14.68 -11.38
N VAL A 302 -12.71 14.51 -10.09
CA VAL A 302 -12.85 13.23 -9.36
C VAL A 302 -13.84 13.34 -8.18
N ALA A 303 -14.44 14.51 -7.96
CA ALA A 303 -15.38 14.73 -6.88
C ALA A 303 -16.79 14.35 -7.29
N ASP A 304 -17.49 13.57 -6.45
CA ASP A 304 -18.93 13.32 -6.60
C ASP A 304 -19.76 14.57 -6.29
N TYR A 305 -19.28 15.37 -5.33
CA TYR A 305 -19.90 16.64 -4.93
C TYR A 305 -18.85 17.76 -4.86
N GLY A 306 -19.06 18.81 -5.61
CA GLY A 306 -18.17 19.97 -5.65
C GLY A 306 -18.86 21.24 -5.11
N ILE A 307 -18.22 21.91 -4.17
CA ILE A 307 -18.67 23.23 -3.67
C ILE A 307 -17.62 24.27 -4.06
N CYS A 308 -17.98 25.15 -4.99
CA CYS A 308 -17.15 26.29 -5.35
C CYS A 308 -17.36 27.42 -4.33
N GLY A 309 -16.40 27.60 -3.41
CA GLY A 309 -16.53 28.58 -2.34
C GLY A 309 -15.32 28.71 -1.42
N ASP A 310 -15.40 29.67 -0.52
CA ASP A 310 -14.40 29.84 0.54
C ASP A 310 -14.63 28.81 1.64
N LEU A 311 -13.65 27.89 1.83
CA LEU A 311 -13.75 26.83 2.83
C LEU A 311 -14.01 27.37 4.25
N PHE A 312 -13.47 28.55 4.59
CA PHE A 312 -13.73 29.21 5.90
C PHE A 312 -15.17 29.67 6.11
N LYS A 313 -15.96 29.73 5.04
CA LYS A 313 -17.40 30.00 5.09
C LYS A 313 -18.23 28.75 4.92
N VAL A 314 -17.78 27.85 4.03
CA VAL A 314 -18.49 26.63 3.68
C VAL A 314 -18.42 25.60 4.81
N VAL A 315 -17.23 25.32 5.34
CA VAL A 315 -17.03 24.26 6.34
C VAL A 315 -17.82 24.52 7.64
N PRO A 316 -17.87 25.77 8.20
CA PRO A 316 -18.73 26.03 9.33
C PRO A 316 -20.23 25.83 9.10
N MET A 317 -20.66 25.78 7.83
CA MET A 317 -22.07 25.48 7.49
C MET A 317 -22.30 23.97 7.27
N MET A 318 -21.22 23.21 7.11
CA MET A 318 -21.25 21.74 7.02
C MET A 318 -21.20 21.09 8.41
N ILE A 319 -20.55 21.77 9.39
CA ILE A 319 -20.53 21.44 10.81
C ILE A 319 -21.86 21.80 11.45
#